data_b086336bde1f253232c6a7ad12e0bc65
#
_entry.id   b086336bde1f253232c6a7ad12e0bc65
#
_cell.length_a   1.000
_cell.length_b   1.000
_cell.length_c   1.000
_cell.angle_alpha   90.00
_cell.angle_beta   90.00
_cell.angle_gamma   90.00
#
_symmetry.space_group_name_H-M   'P 1'
#
loop_
_entity.id
_entity.type
_entity.pdbx_description
1 polymer ?
#
loop_
_entity_poly.entity_id
_entity_poly.type
_entity_poly.pdbx_seq_one_letter_code
_entity_poly.pdbx_strand_id
1 'polypeptide(L)'
;MNTVAELPAYTEIAETYFSENERQSILDYLAKYPESGDVIPATGGLRKLRWRKDNKGKSGGVRIIYYFHSEKMPLYLLIMYAKEKKADLTIKQQQKLTSLVKLLTASIREKKQ
;
A
#
# COMPACT_ATOMS: atom_id res chain seq x y z
N MET A 1 -7.70 12.80 -9.86
CA MET A 1 -6.67 12.01 -9.18
C MET A 1 -7.11 11.66 -7.78
N ASN A 2 -6.66 10.51 -7.30
CA ASN A 2 -7.04 10.03 -5.97
C ASN A 2 -6.14 10.62 -4.89
N THR A 3 -6.72 10.83 -3.72
CA THR A 3 -5.94 11.20 -2.54
C THR A 3 -5.23 9.96 -2.02
N VAL A 4 -3.97 10.10 -1.62
CA VAL A 4 -3.19 8.99 -1.07
C VAL A 4 -2.82 9.32 0.35
N ALA A 5 -3.16 8.44 1.28
CA ALA A 5 -2.84 8.60 2.69
C ALA A 5 -1.82 7.54 3.12
N GLU A 6 -0.75 7.98 3.76
CA GLU A 6 0.29 7.07 4.26
C GLU A 6 0.04 6.75 5.73
N LEU A 7 -0.01 5.46 6.05
CA LEU A 7 -0.09 5.06 7.44
C LEU A 7 1.32 5.00 8.04
N PRO A 8 1.44 5.18 9.36
CA PRO A 8 2.77 5.24 10.00
C PRO A 8 3.67 4.04 9.72
N ALA A 9 3.11 2.84 9.68
CA ALA A 9 3.90 1.64 9.41
C ALA A 9 4.54 1.68 8.02
N TYR A 10 3.85 2.26 7.03
CA TYR A 10 4.42 2.45 5.71
C TYR A 10 5.51 3.53 5.74
N THR A 11 5.19 4.68 6.31
CA THR A 11 6.08 5.84 6.29
C THR A 11 7.42 5.54 6.97
N GLU A 12 7.40 4.86 8.11
CA GLU A 12 8.62 4.53 8.84
C GLU A 12 9.61 3.74 7.97
N ILE A 13 9.12 2.78 7.22
CA ILE A 13 9.99 1.98 6.38
C ILE A 13 10.38 2.74 5.12
N ALA A 14 9.42 3.44 4.52
CA ALA A 14 9.67 4.17 3.29
C ALA A 14 10.77 5.23 3.46
N GLU A 15 10.80 5.89 4.62
CA GLU A 15 11.82 6.89 4.89
C GLU A 15 13.23 6.31 4.93
N THR A 16 13.38 5.04 5.30
CA THR A 16 14.68 4.39 5.32
C THR A 16 15.13 3.88 3.96
N TYR A 17 14.19 3.60 3.06
CA TYR A 17 14.50 3.03 1.76
C TYR A 17 14.56 4.05 0.64
N PHE A 18 13.80 5.13 0.72
CA PHE A 18 13.62 6.04 -0.40
C PHE A 18 13.91 7.49 -0.02
N SER A 19 14.43 8.24 -0.99
CA SER A 19 14.51 9.68 -0.88
C SER A 19 13.11 10.28 -0.92
N GLU A 20 13.01 11.54 -0.56
CA GLU A 20 11.74 12.26 -0.62
C GLU A 20 11.17 12.27 -2.03
N ASN A 21 12.02 12.45 -3.03
CA ASN A 21 11.59 12.43 -4.43
C ASN A 21 11.05 11.07 -4.84
N GLU A 22 11.69 10.00 -4.41
CA GLU A 22 11.23 8.64 -4.73
C GLU A 22 9.89 8.37 -4.06
N ARG A 23 9.74 8.79 -2.82
CA ARG A 23 8.49 8.63 -2.09
C ARG A 23 7.36 9.38 -2.78
N GLN A 24 7.65 10.58 -3.26
CA GLN A 24 6.65 11.36 -3.99
C GLN A 24 6.27 10.69 -5.30
N SER A 25 7.24 10.07 -5.98
CA SER A 25 6.96 9.33 -7.21
C SER A 25 5.98 8.19 -6.97
N ILE A 26 6.11 7.50 -5.84
CA ILE A 26 5.17 6.42 -5.49
C ILE A 26 3.76 6.98 -5.28
N LEU A 27 3.65 8.09 -4.55
CA LEU A 27 2.36 8.73 -4.31
C LEU A 27 1.70 9.17 -5.61
N ASP A 28 2.47 9.81 -6.48
CA ASP A 28 1.96 10.29 -7.76
C ASP A 28 1.49 9.15 -8.65
N TYR A 29 2.26 8.07 -8.67
CA TYR A 29 1.93 6.90 -9.46
C TYR A 29 0.61 6.26 -9.00
N LEU A 30 0.46 6.07 -7.70
CA LEU A 30 -0.74 5.44 -7.16
C LEU A 30 -1.95 6.36 -7.23
N ALA A 31 -1.75 7.68 -7.13
CA ALA A 31 -2.85 8.62 -7.31
C ALA A 31 -3.41 8.53 -8.73
N LYS A 32 -2.55 8.25 -9.69
CA LYS A 32 -2.94 8.16 -11.09
C LYS A 32 -3.41 6.76 -11.48
N TYR A 33 -2.78 5.73 -10.90
CA TYR A 33 -3.06 4.32 -11.25
C TYR A 33 -3.39 3.52 -9.99
N PRO A 34 -4.50 3.80 -9.32
CA PRO A 34 -4.80 3.17 -8.03
C PRO A 34 -5.03 1.66 -8.10
N GLU A 35 -5.33 1.15 -9.27
CA GLU A 35 -5.60 -0.29 -9.42
C GLU A 35 -4.42 -1.05 -10.04
N SER A 36 -3.24 -0.44 -10.07
CA SER A 36 -2.07 -1.06 -10.70
C SER A 36 -1.51 -2.26 -9.93
N GLY A 37 -1.67 -2.29 -8.61
CA GLY A 37 -1.23 -3.45 -7.83
C GLY A 37 -2.18 -4.61 -7.95
N ASP A 38 -1.65 -5.82 -7.76
CA ASP A 38 -2.45 -7.04 -7.83
C ASP A 38 -3.23 -7.26 -6.55
N VAL A 39 -4.50 -7.64 -6.69
CA VAL A 39 -5.33 -7.95 -5.53
C VAL A 39 -4.81 -9.21 -4.85
N ILE A 40 -4.67 -9.14 -3.53
CA ILE A 40 -4.27 -10.30 -2.74
C ILE A 40 -5.54 -11.07 -2.38
N PRO A 41 -5.63 -12.36 -2.76
CA PRO A 41 -6.85 -13.13 -2.50
C PRO A 41 -7.21 -13.20 -1.02
N ALA A 42 -8.52 -13.23 -0.74
CA ALA A 42 -9.05 -13.42 0.60
C ALA A 42 -8.66 -12.36 1.61
N THR A 43 -8.42 -11.12 1.16
CA THR A 43 -8.03 -10.02 2.05
C THR A 43 -9.02 -8.87 2.06
N GLY A 44 -10.11 -8.99 1.34
CA GLY A 44 -11.07 -7.89 1.27
C GLY A 44 -10.65 -6.75 0.36
N GLY A 45 -9.65 -6.98 -0.50
CA GLY A 45 -9.26 -5.99 -1.49
C GLY A 45 -7.90 -5.35 -1.30
N LEU A 46 -7.07 -5.93 -0.44
CA LEU A 46 -5.68 -5.45 -0.35
C LEU A 46 -4.98 -5.66 -1.69
N ARG A 47 -4.11 -4.73 -2.05
CA ARG A 47 -3.34 -4.81 -3.27
C ARG A 47 -1.85 -4.79 -2.96
N LYS A 48 -1.08 -5.43 -3.82
CA LYS A 48 0.37 -5.53 -3.70
C LYS A 48 1.01 -4.95 -4.94
N LEU A 49 1.81 -3.91 -4.77
CA LEU A 49 2.53 -3.25 -5.86
C LEU A 49 4.01 -3.52 -5.74
N ARG A 50 4.61 -3.94 -6.82
CA ARG A 50 6.04 -4.11 -6.90
C ARG A 50 6.68 -2.78 -7.31
N TRP A 51 7.65 -2.31 -6.54
CA TRP A 51 8.36 -1.07 -6.84
C TRP A 51 9.84 -1.27 -6.78
N ARG A 52 10.54 -0.86 -7.81
CA ARG A 52 11.99 -1.01 -7.87
C ARG A 52 12.66 0.30 -7.50
N LYS A 53 13.59 0.21 -6.57
CA LYS A 53 14.34 1.37 -6.15
C LYS A 53 15.41 1.72 -7.19
N ASP A 54 15.40 2.95 -7.66
CA ASP A 54 16.44 3.51 -8.54
C ASP A 54 16.78 2.68 -9.76
N ASN A 55 15.87 1.94 -10.30
CA ASN A 55 16.10 1.10 -11.47
C ASN A 55 17.25 0.11 -11.32
N LYS A 56 17.67 -0.16 -10.12
CA LYS A 56 18.76 -1.09 -9.85
C LYS A 56 18.24 -2.47 -9.54
N GLY A 57 17.37 -2.93 -10.33
CA GLY A 57 16.61 -3.97 -9.83
C GLY A 57 16.95 -5.38 -10.15
N LYS A 58 18.03 -5.88 -9.73
CA LYS A 58 18.20 -7.32 -9.80
C LYS A 58 17.39 -8.07 -8.76
N SER A 59 17.21 -7.49 -7.60
CA SER A 59 16.60 -8.18 -6.48
C SER A 59 15.18 -7.74 -6.23
N GLY A 60 14.38 -7.59 -7.13
CA GLY A 60 12.97 -7.43 -6.94
C GLY A 60 12.44 -6.22 -6.15
N GLY A 61 13.30 -5.36 -5.68
CA GLY A 61 12.90 -4.13 -5.01
C GLY A 61 12.04 -4.32 -3.77
N VAL A 62 10.99 -3.52 -3.66
CA VAL A 62 10.08 -3.59 -2.51
C VAL A 62 8.68 -3.96 -2.95
N ARG A 63 7.90 -4.41 -1.99
CA ARG A 63 6.47 -4.65 -2.15
C ARG A 63 5.74 -3.64 -1.29
N ILE A 64 4.77 -2.96 -1.92
CA ILE A 64 3.94 -1.96 -1.25
C ILE A 64 2.54 -2.52 -1.13
N ILE A 65 2.03 -2.62 0.09
CA ILE A 65 0.68 -3.12 0.34
C ILE A 65 -0.22 -1.93 0.58
N TYR A 66 -1.29 -1.83 -0.18
CA TYR A 66 -2.19 -0.71 -0.07
C TYR A 66 -3.64 -1.15 -0.28
N TYR A 67 -4.54 -0.24 0.02
CA TYR A 67 -5.97 -0.48 -0.15
C TYR A 67 -6.59 0.68 -0.92
N PHE A 68 -7.28 0.37 -1.99
CA PHE A 68 -8.05 1.33 -2.76
C PHE A 68 -9.48 0.81 -2.92
N HIS A 69 -10.44 1.58 -2.43
CA HIS A 69 -11.84 1.21 -2.55
C HIS A 69 -12.51 1.95 -3.70
N SER A 70 -12.40 3.27 -3.70
CA SER A 70 -13.03 4.09 -4.72
C SER A 70 -12.47 5.51 -4.61
N GLU A 71 -12.84 6.36 -5.56
CA GLU A 71 -12.43 7.76 -5.54
C GLU A 71 -13.04 8.55 -4.38
N LYS A 72 -14.01 7.97 -3.70
CA LYS A 72 -14.71 8.64 -2.60
C LYS A 72 -13.96 8.56 -1.28
N MET A 73 -12.92 7.75 -1.21
CA MET A 73 -12.09 7.68 -0.02
C MET A 73 -10.63 7.60 -0.43
N PRO A 74 -9.70 8.01 0.46
CA PRO A 74 -8.29 7.94 0.11
C PRO A 74 -7.82 6.51 -0.18
N LEU A 75 -6.80 6.39 -1.01
CA LEU A 75 -6.03 5.17 -1.13
C LEU A 75 -5.09 5.14 0.08
N TYR A 76 -5.07 4.04 0.80
CA TYR A 76 -4.26 3.91 2.01
C TYR A 76 -3.02 3.08 1.76
N LEU A 77 -1.84 3.68 1.93
CA LEU A 77 -0.59 2.95 1.94
C LEU A 77 -0.41 2.36 3.32
N LEU A 78 -0.45 1.04 3.41
CA LEU A 78 -0.51 0.34 4.69
C LEU A 78 0.85 -0.08 5.23
N ILE A 79 1.66 -0.72 4.39
CA ILE A 79 2.97 -1.23 4.79
C ILE A 79 3.79 -1.51 3.55
N MET A 80 5.11 -1.56 3.71
CA MET A 80 5.97 -2.04 2.64
C MET A 80 7.07 -2.92 3.23
N TYR A 81 7.66 -3.75 2.39
CA TYR A 81 8.77 -4.59 2.82
C TYR A 81 9.70 -4.88 1.64
N ALA A 82 10.96 -5.12 1.96
CA ALA A 82 11.95 -5.45 0.95
C ALA A 82 11.82 -6.93 0.60
N LYS A 83 11.75 -7.22 -0.70
CA LYS A 83 11.60 -8.59 -1.18
C LYS A 83 12.75 -9.49 -0.72
N GLU A 84 13.95 -8.97 -0.67
CA GLU A 84 15.12 -9.74 -0.28
C GLU A 84 15.12 -10.12 1.21
N LYS A 85 14.41 -9.36 2.04
CA LYS A 85 14.34 -9.63 3.48
C LYS A 85 13.14 -10.46 3.85
N LYS A 86 12.14 -10.46 3.01
CA LYS A 86 10.87 -11.11 3.31
C LYS A 86 10.19 -11.47 2.01
N ALA A 87 9.89 -12.75 1.82
CA ALA A 87 9.31 -13.22 0.57
C ALA A 87 7.87 -12.74 0.38
N ASP A 88 7.09 -12.72 1.44
CA ASP A 88 5.68 -12.32 1.36
C ASP A 88 5.14 -12.02 2.76
N LEU A 89 3.91 -11.50 2.82
CA LEU A 89 3.22 -11.29 4.08
C LEU A 89 2.86 -12.63 4.71
N THR A 90 2.99 -12.72 6.03
CA THR A 90 2.49 -13.88 6.74
C THR A 90 0.97 -13.81 6.80
N ILE A 91 0.34 -14.94 7.03
CA ILE A 91 -1.13 -14.97 7.16
C ILE A 91 -1.59 -14.08 8.30
N LYS A 92 -0.86 -14.07 9.41
CA LYS A 92 -1.17 -13.22 10.55
C LYS A 92 -1.13 -11.75 10.18
N GLN A 93 -0.13 -11.33 9.39
CA GLN A 93 -0.03 -9.95 8.93
C GLN A 93 -1.16 -9.60 7.99
N GLN A 94 -1.53 -10.51 7.08
CA GLN A 94 -2.66 -10.29 6.19
C GLN A 94 -3.94 -10.11 6.97
N GLN A 95 -4.16 -10.90 8.01
CA GLN A 95 -5.34 -10.80 8.85
C GLN A 95 -5.42 -9.46 9.57
N LYS A 96 -4.28 -8.97 10.08
CA LYS A 96 -4.25 -7.67 10.74
C LYS A 96 -4.58 -6.54 9.78
N LEU A 97 -4.03 -6.60 8.56
CA LEU A 97 -4.30 -5.57 7.57
C LEU A 97 -5.75 -5.64 7.08
N THR A 98 -6.30 -6.84 6.93
CA THR A 98 -7.70 -7.02 6.56
C THR A 98 -8.63 -6.43 7.61
N SER A 99 -8.31 -6.64 8.88
CA SER A 99 -9.09 -6.06 9.97
C SER A 99 -9.04 -4.53 9.94
N LEU A 100 -7.88 -3.98 9.67
CA LEU A 100 -7.72 -2.53 9.56
C LEU A 100 -8.57 -1.98 8.41
N VAL A 101 -8.57 -2.66 7.27
CA VAL A 101 -9.38 -2.25 6.12
C VAL A 101 -10.86 -2.24 6.47
N LYS A 102 -11.32 -3.21 7.23
CA LYS A 102 -12.72 -3.26 7.66
C LYS A 102 -13.08 -2.05 8.51
N LEU A 103 -12.18 -1.63 9.39
CA LEU A 103 -12.39 -0.44 10.21
C LEU A 103 -12.45 0.82 9.34
N LEU A 104 -11.53 0.95 8.40
CA LEU A 104 -11.51 2.10 7.51
C LEU A 104 -12.77 2.18 6.67
N THR A 105 -13.24 1.05 6.16
CA THR A 105 -14.43 0.99 5.32
C THR A 105 -15.70 1.28 6.13
N ALA A 106 -15.77 0.76 7.34
CA ALA A 106 -16.92 0.99 8.23
C ALA A 106 -17.06 2.48 8.55
N SER A 107 -15.95 3.17 8.79
CA SER A 107 -15.95 4.59 9.07
C SER A 107 -16.57 5.39 7.92
N ILE A 108 -16.26 5.01 6.69
CA ILE A 108 -16.81 5.67 5.50
C ILE A 108 -18.32 5.41 5.39
N ARG A 109 -18.76 4.18 5.67
CA ARG A 109 -20.17 3.83 5.61
C ARG A 109 -20.99 4.62 6.61
N GLU A 110 -20.47 4.80 7.81
CA GLU A 110 -21.15 5.57 8.85
C GLU A 110 -21.37 7.02 8.46
N LYS A 111 -20.39 7.60 7.76
CA LYS A 111 -20.50 8.99 7.34
C LYS A 111 -21.53 9.22 6.24
N LYS A 112 -21.98 8.18 5.57
CA LYS A 112 -22.96 8.30 4.50
C LYS A 112 -24.40 8.22 4.98
N GLN A 113 -24.59 7.92 6.20
CA GLN A 113 -25.94 7.92 6.78
C GLN A 113 -26.29 9.29 7.39
#